data_4dff051c6114d2fe6527f14d0109176a
#
_entry.id   4dff051c6114d2fe6527f14d0109176a
#
_cell.length_a   1.000
_cell.length_b   1.000
_cell.length_c   1.000
_cell.angle_alpha   90.00
_cell.angle_beta   90.00
_cell.angle_gamma   90.00
#
_symmetry.space_group_name_H-M   'P 1'
#
loop_
_entity.id
_entity.type
_entity.pdbx_description
1 polymer ?
#
loop_
_entity_poly.entity_id
_entity_poly.type
_entity_poly.pdbx_seq_one_letter_code
_entity_poly.pdbx_strand_id
1 'polypeptide(L)'
;MAGKTLYDKLWDAHVVRQNEDGTCLLYIDRHLVHEVTSPQAFDGLRLAARKLWRVGANLATADHNVPTANRAQGIADPVSRLQVETLDQNCRDYGITEFGMNDPRQGIVHVIGPEQGATLPGMTVVCGDSHTSTHGAFGALAFGIGTSEVEHVLATQCLILKKAANMRVRVQGGIPPGITAKDIVLAIIGKIGTAGGNGAAIEFAGTAIEQLSIEGRMTVCNMAIEAGARAGMIAADDKTIDYFRGRPYAPKGELWDKAVQAWRALKSDADARFDKEVVLNAADIKPQVSWGTSPEMVAAVDAVVPDPEKETDSVKRTGYRQALKYMGLKPGTPIRDIALDKVFIGSCTNSRIEDLRAAAAVAKGRKVANNIRLAMVVPGSGLVKSQAEQEGLDRIFMEAGFEWREPGCSMCLAMNADRLEPGERCASTSNRNFEGRQGAGGRTHLVSPAMAAAAAIAGHFVDVRELLTNC
;
A
#
# COMPACT_ATOMS: atom_id res chain seq x y z
N MET A 1 4.08 -35.47 8.97
CA MET A 1 4.61 -34.40 8.09
C MET A 1 4.76 -33.17 8.94
N ALA A 2 5.76 -32.32 8.74
CA ALA A 2 5.83 -31.03 9.44
C ALA A 2 4.64 -30.16 9.05
N GLY A 3 4.18 -29.33 9.97
CA GLY A 3 3.08 -28.39 9.71
C GLY A 3 3.44 -27.41 8.60
N LYS A 4 2.43 -26.94 7.86
CA LYS A 4 2.54 -26.00 6.74
C LYS A 4 2.30 -24.57 7.20
N THR A 5 3.09 -23.62 6.69
CA THR A 5 2.80 -22.21 6.82
C THR A 5 1.60 -21.80 5.95
N LEU A 6 1.02 -20.63 6.19
CA LEU A 6 0.01 -20.05 5.31
C LEU A 6 0.54 -19.96 3.86
N TYR A 7 1.79 -19.49 3.71
CA TYR A 7 2.43 -19.40 2.40
C TYR A 7 2.56 -20.77 1.71
N ASP A 8 2.97 -21.82 2.46
CA ASP A 8 3.06 -23.18 1.90
C ASP A 8 1.70 -23.67 1.40
N LYS A 9 0.64 -23.45 2.19
CA LYS A 9 -0.73 -23.85 1.81
C LYS A 9 -1.19 -23.15 0.53
N LEU A 10 -0.97 -21.83 0.43
CA LEU A 10 -1.33 -21.05 -0.74
C LEU A 10 -0.50 -21.46 -1.96
N TRP A 11 0.80 -21.60 -1.79
CA TRP A 11 1.70 -22.02 -2.86
C TRP A 11 1.34 -23.39 -3.41
N ASP A 12 1.25 -24.40 -2.54
CA ASP A 12 1.01 -25.77 -2.93
C ASP A 12 -0.36 -25.97 -3.60
N ALA A 13 -1.37 -25.15 -3.23
CA ALA A 13 -2.69 -25.18 -3.85
C ALA A 13 -2.70 -24.64 -5.30
N HIS A 14 -1.68 -23.86 -5.70
CA HIS A 14 -1.61 -23.21 -7.01
C HIS A 14 -0.50 -23.71 -7.93
N VAL A 15 0.39 -24.58 -7.42
CA VAL A 15 1.43 -25.21 -8.26
C VAL A 15 0.79 -26.18 -9.23
N VAL A 16 0.89 -25.86 -10.53
CA VAL A 16 0.44 -26.74 -11.64
C VAL A 16 1.51 -27.79 -11.94
N ARG A 17 2.78 -27.39 -11.92
CA ARG A 17 3.92 -28.27 -12.20
C ARG A 17 5.18 -27.71 -11.53
N GLN A 18 6.00 -28.60 -11.01
CA GLN A 18 7.36 -28.30 -10.59
C GLN A 18 8.35 -28.80 -11.67
N ASN A 19 9.30 -27.96 -12.04
CA ASN A 19 10.34 -28.26 -12.98
C ASN A 19 11.58 -28.85 -12.26
N GLU A 20 12.48 -29.50 -13.02
CA GLU A 20 13.70 -30.12 -12.48
C GLU A 20 14.68 -29.11 -11.86
N ASP A 21 14.67 -27.84 -12.31
CA ASP A 21 15.49 -26.75 -11.79
C ASP A 21 14.92 -26.11 -10.49
N GLY A 22 13.85 -26.69 -9.96
CA GLY A 22 13.16 -26.22 -8.76
C GLY A 22 12.22 -25.02 -8.99
N THR A 23 12.05 -24.55 -10.23
CA THR A 23 11.01 -23.59 -10.56
C THR A 23 9.63 -24.27 -10.60
N CYS A 24 8.58 -23.51 -10.35
CA CYS A 24 7.20 -23.98 -10.40
C CYS A 24 6.38 -23.16 -11.38
N LEU A 25 5.53 -23.81 -12.15
CA LEU A 25 4.45 -23.18 -12.89
C LEU A 25 3.31 -22.92 -11.89
N LEU A 26 3.08 -21.67 -11.55
CA LEU A 26 2.08 -21.24 -10.58
C LEU A 26 0.87 -20.66 -11.29
N TYR A 27 -0.34 -21.16 -10.99
CA TYR A 27 -1.60 -20.63 -11.49
C TYR A 27 -1.96 -19.32 -10.79
N ILE A 28 -2.51 -18.37 -11.54
CA ILE A 28 -2.92 -17.05 -11.05
C ILE A 28 -4.44 -16.91 -11.13
N ASP A 29 -5.11 -16.70 -10.00
CA ASP A 29 -6.57 -16.59 -9.94
C ASP A 29 -7.09 -15.25 -10.39
N ARG A 30 -6.38 -14.17 -10.01
CA ARG A 30 -6.79 -12.79 -10.29
C ARG A 30 -5.62 -11.97 -10.82
N HIS A 31 -5.86 -11.26 -11.90
CA HIS A 31 -4.95 -10.29 -12.45
C HIS A 31 -5.61 -8.90 -12.43
N LEU A 32 -5.00 -7.98 -11.71
CA LEU A 32 -5.41 -6.58 -11.70
C LEU A 32 -4.55 -5.82 -12.71
N VAL A 33 -5.20 -4.99 -13.54
CA VAL A 33 -4.57 -4.33 -14.68
C VAL A 33 -4.73 -2.82 -14.56
N HIS A 34 -3.67 -2.07 -14.82
CA HIS A 34 -3.70 -0.62 -14.86
C HIS A 34 -2.92 -0.06 -16.05
N GLU A 35 -3.02 1.24 -16.31
CA GLU A 35 -2.56 1.89 -17.54
C GLU A 35 -1.03 1.94 -17.71
N VAL A 36 -0.24 1.84 -16.62
CA VAL A 36 1.21 2.07 -16.70
C VAL A 36 1.97 0.87 -17.26
N THR A 37 1.62 -0.36 -16.86
CA THR A 37 2.38 -1.57 -17.17
C THR A 37 1.70 -2.48 -18.19
N SER A 38 0.50 -2.15 -18.65
CA SER A 38 -0.28 -2.99 -19.54
C SER A 38 -0.13 -2.70 -21.04
N PRO A 39 0.19 -1.50 -21.53
CA PRO A 39 0.19 -1.21 -22.97
C PRO A 39 1.05 -2.18 -23.78
N GLN A 40 2.34 -2.34 -23.41
CA GLN A 40 3.27 -3.23 -24.10
C GLN A 40 2.90 -4.71 -23.98
N ALA A 41 2.26 -5.10 -22.88
CA ALA A 41 1.78 -6.48 -22.70
C ALA A 41 0.67 -6.81 -23.71
N PHE A 42 -0.29 -5.90 -23.92
CA PHE A 42 -1.33 -6.06 -24.96
C PHE A 42 -0.76 -6.00 -26.37
N ASP A 43 0.26 -5.17 -26.62
CA ASP A 43 0.98 -5.15 -27.91
C ASP A 43 1.64 -6.49 -28.19
N GLY A 44 2.30 -7.09 -27.20
CA GLY A 44 2.88 -8.43 -27.30
C GLY A 44 1.84 -9.50 -27.68
N LEU A 45 0.66 -9.46 -27.04
CA LEU A 45 -0.44 -10.38 -27.37
C LEU A 45 -0.89 -10.21 -28.82
N ARG A 46 -1.06 -8.95 -29.31
CA ARG A 46 -1.46 -8.67 -30.70
C ARG A 46 -0.42 -9.17 -31.70
N LEU A 47 0.86 -8.87 -31.46
CA LEU A 47 1.97 -9.29 -32.32
C LEU A 47 2.08 -10.83 -32.38
N ALA A 48 1.83 -11.52 -31.28
CA ALA A 48 1.86 -12.98 -31.20
C ALA A 48 0.53 -13.63 -31.60
N ALA A 49 -0.47 -12.85 -32.03
CA ALA A 49 -1.84 -13.29 -32.33
C ALA A 49 -2.47 -14.17 -31.23
N ARG A 50 -2.21 -13.82 -29.96
CA ARG A 50 -2.69 -14.55 -28.77
C ARG A 50 -3.95 -13.90 -28.21
N LYS A 51 -4.87 -14.75 -27.76
CA LYS A 51 -6.07 -14.35 -27.01
C LYS A 51 -5.78 -14.41 -25.51
N LEU A 52 -6.60 -13.74 -24.73
CA LEU A 52 -6.61 -13.93 -23.28
C LEU A 52 -7.06 -15.35 -22.95
N TRP A 53 -6.35 -15.98 -22.01
CA TRP A 53 -6.72 -17.31 -21.52
C TRP A 53 -8.04 -17.29 -20.74
N ARG A 54 -8.20 -16.34 -19.81
CA ARG A 54 -9.38 -16.23 -18.94
C ARG A 54 -9.75 -14.75 -18.74
N VAL A 55 -10.62 -14.23 -19.58
CA VAL A 55 -11.03 -12.82 -19.53
C VAL A 55 -11.53 -12.41 -18.15
N GLY A 56 -12.44 -13.18 -17.55
CA GLY A 56 -13.04 -12.87 -16.24
C GLY A 56 -12.08 -12.95 -15.03
N ALA A 57 -10.83 -13.38 -15.22
CA ALA A 57 -9.81 -13.31 -14.20
C ALA A 57 -9.16 -11.91 -14.11
N ASN A 58 -9.37 -11.06 -15.12
CA ASN A 58 -8.80 -9.73 -15.20
C ASN A 58 -9.82 -8.67 -14.77
N LEU A 59 -9.35 -7.66 -14.04
CA LEU A 59 -10.12 -6.47 -13.67
C LEU A 59 -9.21 -5.25 -13.83
N ALA A 60 -9.67 -4.24 -14.56
CA ALA A 60 -8.87 -3.08 -14.90
C ALA A 60 -9.40 -1.78 -14.27
N THR A 61 -8.50 -0.84 -14.02
CA THR A 61 -8.78 0.56 -13.68
C THR A 61 -7.57 1.42 -13.97
N ALA A 62 -7.77 2.68 -14.35
CA ALA A 62 -6.70 3.67 -14.42
C ALA A 62 -6.61 4.41 -13.09
N ASP A 63 -5.39 4.52 -12.52
CA ASP A 63 -5.18 5.10 -11.19
C ASP A 63 -3.93 5.97 -11.03
N HIS A 64 -2.92 5.82 -11.88
CA HIS A 64 -1.66 6.57 -11.80
C HIS A 64 -1.69 7.88 -12.58
N ASN A 65 -2.21 7.87 -13.80
CA ASN A 65 -2.21 9.00 -14.73
C ASN A 65 -3.51 9.83 -14.71
N VAL A 66 -4.42 9.51 -13.82
CA VAL A 66 -5.70 10.23 -13.71
C VAL A 66 -5.54 11.53 -12.92
N PRO A 67 -6.19 12.63 -13.35
CA PRO A 67 -6.16 13.87 -12.58
C PRO A 67 -6.99 13.75 -11.31
N THR A 68 -6.51 14.32 -10.20
CA THR A 68 -7.24 14.40 -8.93
C THR A 68 -7.92 15.76 -8.73
N ALA A 69 -7.57 16.75 -9.55
CA ALA A 69 -8.24 18.05 -9.61
C ALA A 69 -8.76 18.28 -11.04
N ASN A 70 -9.87 19.03 -11.14
CA ASN A 70 -10.48 19.43 -12.42
C ASN A 70 -10.71 18.26 -13.40
N ARG A 71 -11.03 17.09 -12.89
CA ARG A 71 -11.17 15.85 -13.67
C ARG A 71 -12.14 15.98 -14.85
N ALA A 72 -13.19 16.80 -14.73
CA ALA A 72 -14.14 17.06 -15.81
C ALA A 72 -13.50 17.69 -17.06
N GLN A 73 -12.32 18.31 -16.94
CA GLN A 73 -11.55 18.87 -18.06
C GLN A 73 -10.72 17.81 -18.80
N GLY A 74 -10.71 16.56 -18.33
CA GLY A 74 -9.91 15.48 -18.88
C GLY A 74 -8.47 15.50 -18.42
N ILE A 75 -7.62 14.71 -19.11
CA ILE A 75 -6.19 14.56 -18.81
C ILE A 75 -5.40 15.52 -19.71
N ALA A 76 -4.77 16.53 -19.11
CA ALA A 76 -4.03 17.56 -19.85
C ALA A 76 -2.72 17.04 -20.45
N ASP A 77 -1.96 16.22 -19.68
CA ASP A 77 -0.73 15.63 -20.16
C ASP A 77 -0.99 14.62 -21.27
N PRO A 78 -0.40 14.77 -22.47
CA PRO A 78 -0.70 13.91 -23.61
C PRO A 78 -0.21 12.47 -23.44
N VAL A 79 0.86 12.23 -22.69
CA VAL A 79 1.39 10.88 -22.45
C VAL A 79 0.49 10.15 -21.46
N SER A 80 0.12 10.80 -20.38
CA SER A 80 -0.84 10.26 -19.39
C SER A 80 -2.18 9.94 -20.03
N ARG A 81 -2.68 10.85 -20.88
CA ARG A 81 -3.93 10.63 -21.63
C ARG A 81 -3.84 9.42 -22.53
N LEU A 82 -2.77 9.32 -23.34
CA LEU A 82 -2.58 8.18 -24.24
C LEU A 82 -2.54 6.85 -23.48
N GLN A 83 -1.90 6.79 -22.31
CA GLN A 83 -1.84 5.56 -21.51
C GLN A 83 -3.23 5.15 -21.00
N VAL A 84 -4.03 6.08 -20.53
CA VAL A 84 -5.40 5.80 -20.05
C VAL A 84 -6.30 5.37 -21.23
N GLU A 85 -6.30 6.12 -22.34
CA GLU A 85 -7.05 5.78 -23.54
C GLU A 85 -6.63 4.42 -24.14
N THR A 86 -5.35 4.07 -24.03
CA THR A 86 -4.85 2.75 -24.48
C THR A 86 -5.37 1.63 -23.59
N LEU A 87 -5.45 1.84 -22.26
CA LEU A 87 -6.07 0.88 -21.35
C LEU A 87 -7.54 0.67 -21.71
N ASP A 88 -8.31 1.77 -21.83
CA ASP A 88 -9.73 1.74 -22.21
C ASP A 88 -9.95 0.96 -23.54
N GLN A 89 -9.09 1.21 -24.54
CA GLN A 89 -9.17 0.51 -25.83
C GLN A 89 -8.85 -0.98 -25.69
N ASN A 90 -7.77 -1.32 -24.96
CA ASN A 90 -7.40 -2.71 -24.71
C ASN A 90 -8.50 -3.47 -23.95
N CYS A 91 -9.11 -2.86 -22.95
CA CYS A 91 -10.21 -3.47 -22.21
C CYS A 91 -11.42 -3.74 -23.10
N ARG A 92 -11.77 -2.81 -23.99
CA ARG A 92 -12.83 -3.01 -24.99
C ARG A 92 -12.51 -4.14 -25.96
N ASP A 93 -11.31 -4.14 -26.53
CA ASP A 93 -10.89 -5.12 -27.55
C ASP A 93 -10.85 -6.55 -27.03
N TYR A 94 -10.45 -6.71 -25.76
CA TYR A 94 -10.30 -8.01 -25.12
C TYR A 94 -11.47 -8.40 -24.19
N GLY A 95 -12.48 -7.52 -24.03
CA GLY A 95 -13.65 -7.77 -23.18
C GLY A 95 -13.37 -7.80 -21.68
N ILE A 96 -12.33 -7.10 -21.22
CA ILE A 96 -11.98 -7.00 -19.80
C ILE A 96 -12.93 -6.02 -19.10
N THR A 97 -13.40 -6.39 -17.92
CA THR A 97 -14.14 -5.44 -17.07
C THR A 97 -13.21 -4.34 -16.58
N GLU A 98 -13.57 -3.11 -16.88
CA GLU A 98 -12.83 -1.92 -16.48
C GLU A 98 -13.70 -0.96 -15.67
N PHE A 99 -13.12 -0.36 -14.65
CA PHE A 99 -13.65 0.81 -13.98
C PHE A 99 -12.88 2.04 -14.49
N GLY A 100 -13.33 2.57 -15.63
CA GLY A 100 -12.70 3.72 -16.28
C GLY A 100 -12.80 5.00 -15.45
N MET A 101 -12.11 6.06 -15.84
CA MET A 101 -11.91 7.29 -15.07
C MET A 101 -13.19 7.93 -14.52
N ASN A 102 -14.33 7.78 -15.20
CA ASN A 102 -15.62 8.34 -14.80
C ASN A 102 -16.57 7.30 -14.14
N ASP A 103 -16.14 6.06 -13.95
CA ASP A 103 -16.92 5.04 -13.22
C ASP A 103 -16.90 5.37 -11.72
N PRO A 104 -18.01 5.36 -11.00
CA PRO A 104 -18.03 5.60 -9.55
C PRO A 104 -17.21 4.58 -8.75
N ARG A 105 -16.86 3.44 -9.33
CA ARG A 105 -15.99 2.41 -8.74
C ARG A 105 -14.51 2.61 -9.08
N GLN A 106 -14.18 3.60 -9.93
CA GLN A 106 -12.79 3.91 -10.26
C GLN A 106 -12.00 4.25 -9.00
N GLY A 107 -10.74 3.85 -8.96
CA GLY A 107 -9.83 4.16 -7.86
C GLY A 107 -8.53 3.38 -7.97
N ILE A 108 -7.74 3.47 -6.94
CA ILE A 108 -6.46 2.77 -6.85
C ILE A 108 -6.69 1.26 -6.94
N VAL A 109 -5.98 0.59 -7.82
CA VAL A 109 -6.17 -0.84 -8.14
C VAL A 109 -6.15 -1.72 -6.89
N HIS A 110 -5.33 -1.41 -5.88
CA HIS A 110 -5.24 -2.15 -4.61
C HIS A 110 -6.34 -1.77 -3.59
N VAL A 111 -7.16 -0.77 -3.89
CA VAL A 111 -8.35 -0.42 -3.13
C VAL A 111 -9.58 -1.05 -3.75
N ILE A 112 -9.76 -0.90 -5.06
CA ILE A 112 -10.97 -1.38 -5.76
C ILE A 112 -11.10 -2.90 -5.75
N GLY A 113 -9.99 -3.64 -5.87
CA GLY A 113 -10.00 -5.10 -5.85
C GLY A 113 -10.69 -5.69 -4.61
N PRO A 114 -10.20 -5.38 -3.40
CA PRO A 114 -10.85 -5.77 -2.14
C PRO A 114 -12.25 -5.19 -1.97
N GLU A 115 -12.42 -3.90 -2.29
CA GLU A 115 -13.68 -3.19 -2.13
C GLU A 115 -14.82 -3.84 -2.93
N GLN A 116 -14.51 -4.37 -4.10
CA GLN A 116 -15.46 -5.12 -4.91
C GLN A 116 -15.56 -6.61 -4.53
N GLY A 117 -14.68 -7.13 -3.66
CA GLY A 117 -14.57 -8.56 -3.40
C GLY A 117 -13.99 -9.33 -4.59
N ALA A 118 -13.25 -8.65 -5.47
CA ALA A 118 -12.60 -9.27 -6.63
C ALA A 118 -11.30 -9.99 -6.25
N THR A 119 -10.72 -9.66 -5.10
CA THR A 119 -9.60 -10.37 -4.48
C THR A 119 -10.06 -10.94 -3.15
N LEU A 120 -9.89 -12.25 -2.98
CA LEU A 120 -10.48 -13.02 -1.87
C LEU A 120 -9.41 -13.88 -1.19
N PRO A 121 -9.67 -14.33 0.07
CA PRO A 121 -8.78 -15.27 0.74
C PRO A 121 -8.55 -16.53 -0.10
N GLY A 122 -7.32 -17.04 -0.06
CA GLY A 122 -6.93 -18.26 -0.79
C GLY A 122 -6.53 -18.05 -2.24
N MET A 123 -6.71 -16.88 -2.80
CA MET A 123 -6.34 -16.58 -4.19
C MET A 123 -4.86 -16.28 -4.35
N THR A 124 -4.33 -16.53 -5.56
CA THR A 124 -3.13 -15.88 -6.09
C THR A 124 -3.55 -14.62 -6.85
N VAL A 125 -2.94 -13.48 -6.50
CA VAL A 125 -3.27 -12.17 -7.08
C VAL A 125 -2.00 -11.51 -7.62
N VAL A 126 -2.04 -11.04 -8.86
CA VAL A 126 -0.94 -10.29 -9.46
C VAL A 126 -1.40 -8.98 -10.08
N CYS A 127 -0.49 -8.04 -10.17
CA CYS A 127 -0.65 -6.76 -10.85
C CYS A 127 0.73 -6.25 -11.27
N GLY A 128 0.78 -5.42 -12.29
CA GLY A 128 2.00 -4.73 -12.72
C GLY A 128 2.46 -3.61 -11.75
N ASP A 129 2.07 -3.69 -10.49
CA ASP A 129 2.44 -2.77 -9.41
C ASP A 129 3.01 -3.54 -8.21
N SER A 130 4.12 -3.02 -7.64
CA SER A 130 4.82 -3.68 -6.53
C SER A 130 4.00 -3.81 -5.26
N HIS A 131 3.02 -2.91 -5.02
CA HIS A 131 2.18 -2.93 -3.82
C HIS A 131 0.99 -3.89 -3.90
N THR A 132 0.98 -4.79 -4.87
CA THR A 132 0.03 -5.92 -4.95
C THR A 132 0.04 -6.78 -3.69
N SER A 133 1.14 -6.77 -2.92
CA SER A 133 1.22 -7.40 -1.60
C SER A 133 0.11 -6.95 -0.62
N THR A 134 -0.53 -5.80 -0.86
CA THR A 134 -1.71 -5.33 -0.10
C THR A 134 -2.78 -6.41 0.07
N HIS A 135 -3.03 -7.19 -0.99
CA HIS A 135 -4.07 -8.22 -0.99
C HIS A 135 -3.76 -9.41 -0.09
N GLY A 136 -2.52 -9.56 0.37
CA GLY A 136 -2.14 -10.55 1.38
C GLY A 136 -2.79 -10.33 2.75
N ALA A 137 -3.34 -9.14 3.00
CA ALA A 137 -4.10 -8.81 4.21
C ALA A 137 -5.30 -9.76 4.48
N PHE A 138 -5.74 -10.47 3.45
CA PHE A 138 -6.89 -11.38 3.49
C PHE A 138 -6.50 -12.86 3.48
N GLY A 139 -5.22 -13.19 3.58
CA GLY A 139 -4.76 -14.56 3.38
C GLY A 139 -4.76 -14.97 1.90
N ALA A 140 -4.43 -14.05 1.00
CA ALA A 140 -4.13 -14.29 -0.40
C ALA A 140 -2.61 -14.28 -0.62
N LEU A 141 -2.12 -14.98 -1.65
CA LEU A 141 -0.76 -14.89 -2.14
C LEU A 141 -0.71 -13.83 -3.24
N ALA A 142 -0.27 -12.62 -2.88
CA ALA A 142 -0.33 -11.46 -3.76
C ALA A 142 1.05 -10.81 -3.93
N PHE A 143 1.43 -10.52 -5.17
CA PHE A 143 2.74 -9.94 -5.49
C PHE A 143 2.75 -9.19 -6.82
N GLY A 144 3.64 -8.19 -6.90
CA GLY A 144 3.88 -7.41 -8.12
C GLY A 144 4.65 -8.19 -9.17
N ILE A 145 4.36 -7.91 -10.44
CA ILE A 145 4.99 -8.52 -11.62
C ILE A 145 5.44 -7.46 -12.63
N GLY A 146 6.41 -7.79 -13.46
CA GLY A 146 6.88 -6.93 -14.55
C GLY A 146 6.00 -7.01 -15.80
N THR A 147 6.16 -6.05 -16.72
CA THR A 147 5.37 -5.96 -17.95
C THR A 147 5.35 -7.24 -18.80
N SER A 148 6.49 -7.93 -18.93
CA SER A 148 6.57 -9.21 -19.64
C SER A 148 5.79 -10.32 -18.95
N GLU A 149 5.75 -10.30 -17.60
CA GLU A 149 4.95 -11.24 -16.82
C GLU A 149 3.46 -10.90 -16.90
N VAL A 150 3.08 -9.62 -17.04
CA VAL A 150 1.70 -9.19 -17.33
C VAL A 150 1.22 -9.84 -18.64
N GLU A 151 1.99 -9.74 -19.73
CA GLU A 151 1.68 -10.42 -21.00
C GLU A 151 1.52 -11.93 -20.81
N HIS A 152 2.45 -12.54 -20.08
CA HIS A 152 2.43 -13.97 -19.83
C HIS A 152 1.18 -14.44 -19.07
N VAL A 153 0.79 -13.70 -18.02
CA VAL A 153 -0.44 -13.98 -17.25
C VAL A 153 -1.68 -13.79 -18.09
N LEU A 154 -1.76 -12.73 -18.89
CA LEU A 154 -2.87 -12.50 -19.82
C LEU A 154 -3.05 -13.68 -20.79
N ALA A 155 -1.93 -14.21 -21.33
CA ALA A 155 -1.92 -15.30 -22.30
C ALA A 155 -2.18 -16.68 -21.70
N THR A 156 -1.74 -16.95 -20.47
CA THR A 156 -1.61 -18.32 -19.92
C THR A 156 -2.25 -18.52 -18.56
N GLN A 157 -2.54 -17.46 -17.83
CA GLN A 157 -2.96 -17.44 -16.43
C GLN A 157 -1.94 -18.11 -15.48
N CYS A 158 -0.68 -18.20 -15.86
CA CYS A 158 0.37 -18.82 -15.08
C CYS A 158 1.66 -17.98 -15.08
N LEU A 159 2.51 -18.25 -14.08
CA LEU A 159 3.88 -17.71 -13.99
C LEU A 159 4.87 -18.82 -13.62
N ILE A 160 6.11 -18.70 -14.09
CA ILE A 160 7.21 -19.56 -13.69
C ILE A 160 8.00 -18.86 -12.59
N LEU A 161 7.97 -19.39 -11.38
CA LEU A 161 8.55 -18.79 -10.18
C LEU A 161 9.30 -19.81 -9.33
N LYS A 162 10.25 -19.33 -8.53
CA LYS A 162 10.83 -20.08 -7.41
C LYS A 162 10.07 -19.79 -6.13
N LYS A 163 9.85 -20.81 -5.31
CA LYS A 163 9.24 -20.65 -3.98
C LYS A 163 10.15 -19.80 -3.10
N ALA A 164 9.58 -18.79 -2.46
CA ALA A 164 10.27 -17.94 -1.50
C ALA A 164 10.47 -18.64 -0.16
N ALA A 165 11.39 -18.16 0.66
CA ALA A 165 11.54 -18.60 2.04
C ALA A 165 10.33 -18.14 2.90
N ASN A 166 10.04 -18.87 3.97
CA ASN A 166 9.02 -18.53 4.94
C ASN A 166 9.59 -17.61 6.02
N MET A 167 9.10 -16.38 6.13
CA MET A 167 9.45 -15.46 7.20
C MET A 167 8.23 -15.10 8.02
N ARG A 168 8.37 -15.02 9.35
CA ARG A 168 7.32 -14.54 10.24
C ARG A 168 7.76 -13.29 10.99
N VAL A 169 6.90 -12.27 10.99
CA VAL A 169 7.05 -11.08 11.84
C VAL A 169 5.89 -11.06 12.83
N ARG A 170 6.20 -11.17 14.12
CA ARG A 170 5.19 -11.16 15.20
C ARG A 170 5.24 -9.83 15.92
N VAL A 171 4.08 -9.17 16.03
CA VAL A 171 3.90 -7.98 16.86
C VAL A 171 2.97 -8.34 18.02
N GLN A 172 3.52 -8.37 19.22
CA GLN A 172 2.83 -8.79 20.42
C GLN A 172 2.35 -7.60 21.25
N GLY A 173 1.37 -7.85 22.12
CA GLY A 173 0.83 -6.84 23.03
C GLY A 173 -0.35 -6.06 22.46
N GLY A 174 -0.88 -5.14 23.27
CA GLY A 174 -1.92 -4.22 22.85
C GLY A 174 -1.34 -3.04 22.09
N ILE A 175 -2.08 -2.52 21.11
CA ILE A 175 -1.68 -1.32 20.37
C ILE A 175 -1.95 -0.09 21.26
N PRO A 176 -0.92 0.73 21.57
CA PRO A 176 -1.13 1.93 22.36
C PRO A 176 -2.06 2.95 21.65
N PRO A 177 -2.82 3.76 22.39
CA PRO A 177 -3.62 4.84 21.80
C PRO A 177 -2.78 5.75 20.91
N GLY A 178 -3.34 6.14 19.74
CA GLY A 178 -2.67 7.01 18.78
C GLY A 178 -1.64 6.33 17.88
N ILE A 179 -1.38 5.01 18.08
CA ILE A 179 -0.54 4.20 17.19
C ILE A 179 -1.41 3.52 16.15
N THR A 180 -0.97 3.55 14.90
CA THR A 180 -1.68 2.97 13.75
C THR A 180 -0.89 1.84 13.11
N ALA A 181 -1.51 1.14 12.16
CA ALA A 181 -0.84 0.13 11.34
C ALA A 181 0.38 0.68 10.59
N LYS A 182 0.35 1.97 10.19
CA LYS A 182 1.47 2.64 9.53
C LYS A 182 2.67 2.76 10.46
N ASP A 183 2.45 3.12 11.72
CA ASP A 183 3.52 3.22 12.72
C ASP A 183 4.13 1.84 12.99
N ILE A 184 3.29 0.80 13.05
CA ILE A 184 3.71 -0.59 13.25
C ILE A 184 4.61 -1.05 12.09
N VAL A 185 4.18 -0.87 10.84
CA VAL A 185 4.97 -1.35 9.69
C VAL A 185 6.24 -0.53 9.49
N LEU A 186 6.23 0.78 9.75
CA LEU A 186 7.45 1.61 9.74
C LEU A 186 8.44 1.15 10.82
N ALA A 187 7.97 0.84 12.03
CA ALA A 187 8.81 0.29 13.09
C ALA A 187 9.39 -1.09 12.73
N ILE A 188 8.61 -1.95 12.05
CA ILE A 188 9.10 -3.23 11.52
C ILE A 188 10.23 -2.98 10.52
N ILE A 189 10.01 -2.12 9.51
CA ILE A 189 10.99 -1.82 8.46
C ILE A 189 12.24 -1.18 9.07
N GLY A 190 12.08 -0.25 10.01
CA GLY A 190 13.19 0.34 10.75
C GLY A 190 14.04 -0.69 11.51
N LYS A 191 13.40 -1.76 12.01
CA LYS A 191 14.10 -2.85 12.73
C LYS A 191 14.83 -3.83 11.82
N ILE A 192 14.18 -4.25 10.70
CA ILE A 192 14.73 -5.32 9.85
C ILE A 192 15.49 -4.79 8.63
N GLY A 193 15.32 -3.51 8.30
CA GLY A 193 15.87 -2.87 7.09
C GLY A 193 15.10 -3.17 5.82
N THR A 194 15.39 -2.44 4.74
CA THR A 194 14.78 -2.61 3.42
C THR A 194 15.15 -3.91 2.72
N ALA A 195 16.18 -4.62 3.18
CA ALA A 195 16.59 -5.92 2.69
C ALA A 195 16.24 -7.07 3.65
N GLY A 196 15.58 -6.79 4.76
CA GLY A 196 15.30 -7.77 5.82
C GLY A 196 14.45 -8.95 5.38
N GLY A 197 13.56 -8.74 4.42
CA GLY A 197 12.66 -9.73 3.84
C GLY A 197 13.09 -10.27 2.47
N ASN A 198 14.30 -9.94 1.98
CA ASN A 198 14.74 -10.38 0.67
C ASN A 198 14.64 -11.91 0.49
N GLY A 199 14.04 -12.34 -0.62
CA GLY A 199 13.84 -13.75 -0.94
C GLY A 199 12.77 -14.44 -0.11
N ALA A 200 12.03 -13.74 0.75
CA ALA A 200 11.02 -14.30 1.62
C ALA A 200 9.60 -13.80 1.30
N ALA A 201 8.62 -14.59 1.68
CA ALA A 201 7.23 -14.18 1.88
C ALA A 201 7.02 -14.01 3.39
N ILE A 202 6.54 -12.83 3.81
CA ILE A 202 6.37 -12.50 5.24
C ILE A 202 4.94 -12.81 5.67
N GLU A 203 4.79 -13.63 6.70
CA GLU A 203 3.55 -13.76 7.47
C GLU A 203 3.61 -12.82 8.68
N PHE A 204 2.71 -11.84 8.72
CA PHE A 204 2.54 -10.97 9.88
C PHE A 204 1.54 -11.60 10.84
N ALA A 205 1.91 -11.70 12.11
CA ALA A 205 1.16 -12.39 13.15
C ALA A 205 1.30 -11.70 14.51
N GLY A 206 0.61 -12.24 15.51
CA GLY A 206 0.66 -11.75 16.87
C GLY A 206 -0.54 -10.88 17.24
N THR A 207 -0.74 -10.70 18.56
CA THR A 207 -1.96 -10.10 19.10
C THR A 207 -2.20 -8.66 18.60
N ALA A 208 -1.17 -7.87 18.36
CA ALA A 208 -1.32 -6.54 17.78
C ALA A 208 -1.82 -6.59 16.32
N ILE A 209 -1.31 -7.54 15.51
CA ILE A 209 -1.75 -7.71 14.11
C ILE A 209 -3.20 -8.20 14.05
N GLU A 210 -3.59 -9.12 14.95
CA GLU A 210 -4.97 -9.62 15.05
C GLU A 210 -5.96 -8.52 15.48
N GLN A 211 -5.52 -7.53 16.28
CA GLN A 211 -6.34 -6.39 16.68
C GLN A 211 -6.62 -5.42 15.53
N LEU A 212 -5.73 -5.33 14.54
CA LEU A 212 -5.89 -4.42 13.39
C LEU A 212 -7.22 -4.68 12.66
N SER A 213 -7.79 -3.59 12.17
CA SER A 213 -8.85 -3.62 11.16
C SER A 213 -8.32 -4.22 9.85
N ILE A 214 -9.21 -4.49 8.91
CA ILE A 214 -8.81 -4.97 7.58
C ILE A 214 -7.99 -3.89 6.85
N GLU A 215 -8.36 -2.64 6.95
CA GLU A 215 -7.63 -1.50 6.38
C GLU A 215 -6.23 -1.38 7.00
N GLY A 216 -6.10 -1.57 8.30
CA GLY A 216 -4.81 -1.61 8.97
C GLY A 216 -3.93 -2.79 8.51
N ARG A 217 -4.53 -3.97 8.31
CA ARG A 217 -3.82 -5.14 7.75
C ARG A 217 -3.36 -4.89 6.31
N MET A 218 -4.19 -4.22 5.49
CA MET A 218 -3.79 -3.81 4.15
C MET A 218 -2.57 -2.89 4.18
N THR A 219 -2.51 -1.94 5.12
CA THR A 219 -1.35 -1.04 5.30
C THR A 219 -0.09 -1.84 5.62
N VAL A 220 -0.16 -2.82 6.53
CA VAL A 220 0.99 -3.66 6.90
C VAL A 220 1.46 -4.50 5.71
N CYS A 221 0.55 -5.19 5.03
CA CYS A 221 0.89 -6.02 3.86
C CYS A 221 1.34 -5.19 2.66
N ASN A 222 0.77 -3.99 2.44
CA ASN A 222 1.20 -3.06 1.41
C ASN A 222 2.69 -2.75 1.50
N MET A 223 3.17 -2.46 2.72
CA MET A 223 4.55 -2.07 2.94
C MET A 223 5.52 -3.25 3.18
N ALA A 224 5.08 -4.49 3.06
CA ALA A 224 5.97 -5.66 3.11
C ALA A 224 7.06 -5.60 2.04
N ILE A 225 6.72 -5.07 0.85
CA ILE A 225 7.66 -4.90 -0.26
C ILE A 225 8.77 -3.90 0.08
N GLU A 226 8.52 -2.94 0.97
CA GLU A 226 9.52 -1.96 1.43
C GLU A 226 10.56 -2.58 2.37
N ALA A 227 10.28 -3.76 2.92
CA ALA A 227 11.25 -4.60 3.62
C ALA A 227 11.98 -5.59 2.68
N GLY A 228 11.75 -5.52 1.36
CA GLY A 228 12.34 -6.39 0.35
C GLY A 228 11.62 -7.74 0.18
N ALA A 229 10.49 -7.96 0.84
CA ALA A 229 9.75 -9.21 0.75
C ALA A 229 9.06 -9.40 -0.61
N ARG A 230 8.89 -10.64 -1.04
CA ARG A 230 8.12 -10.99 -2.24
C ARG A 230 6.62 -10.76 -2.04
N ALA A 231 6.11 -11.05 -0.86
CA ALA A 231 4.72 -10.89 -0.45
C ALA A 231 4.64 -10.66 1.06
N GLY A 232 3.56 -10.02 1.50
CA GLY A 232 3.17 -9.94 2.91
C GLY A 232 1.79 -10.55 3.08
N MET A 233 1.58 -11.35 4.13
CA MET A 233 0.33 -12.07 4.34
C MET A 233 -0.10 -12.01 5.80
N ILE A 234 -1.42 -12.03 6.02
CA ILE A 234 -2.05 -12.20 7.33
C ILE A 234 -3.12 -13.28 7.19
N ALA A 235 -3.17 -14.20 8.14
CA ALA A 235 -4.16 -15.28 8.14
C ALA A 235 -5.59 -14.72 8.14
N ALA A 236 -6.48 -15.35 7.35
CA ALA A 236 -7.89 -15.00 7.34
C ALA A 236 -8.56 -15.33 8.67
N ASP A 237 -9.38 -14.43 9.17
CA ASP A 237 -10.17 -14.56 10.38
C ASP A 237 -11.61 -14.06 10.19
N ASP A 238 -12.39 -13.96 11.25
CA ASP A 238 -13.79 -13.51 11.18
C ASP A 238 -13.89 -12.07 10.67
N LYS A 239 -12.94 -11.16 10.98
CA LYS A 239 -12.90 -9.80 10.42
C LYS A 239 -12.76 -9.84 8.90
N THR A 240 -11.90 -10.74 8.38
CA THR A 240 -11.72 -10.94 6.95
C THR A 240 -13.01 -11.44 6.29
N ILE A 241 -13.69 -12.41 6.91
CA ILE A 241 -14.94 -12.97 6.41
C ILE A 241 -16.02 -11.88 6.37
N ASP A 242 -16.19 -11.12 7.44
CA ASP A 242 -17.20 -10.06 7.53
C ASP A 242 -16.91 -8.92 6.53
N TYR A 243 -15.63 -8.60 6.28
CA TYR A 243 -15.25 -7.60 5.29
C TYR A 243 -15.75 -7.94 3.88
N PHE A 244 -15.76 -9.22 3.50
CA PHE A 244 -16.20 -9.64 2.16
C PHE A 244 -17.69 -9.96 2.05
N ARG A 245 -18.41 -10.00 3.17
CA ARG A 245 -19.84 -10.33 3.17
C ARG A 245 -20.64 -9.33 2.31
N GLY A 246 -21.34 -9.86 1.30
CA GLY A 246 -22.22 -9.08 0.43
C GLY A 246 -21.53 -8.23 -0.65
N ARG A 247 -20.19 -8.30 -0.78
CA ARG A 247 -19.48 -7.58 -1.85
C ARG A 247 -19.82 -8.17 -3.22
N PRO A 248 -19.79 -7.34 -4.30
CA PRO A 248 -20.27 -7.71 -5.63
C PRO A 248 -19.71 -9.03 -6.18
N TYR A 249 -18.39 -9.23 -6.07
CA TYR A 249 -17.70 -10.42 -6.59
C TYR A 249 -17.48 -11.51 -5.53
N ALA A 250 -17.92 -11.30 -4.28
CA ALA A 250 -17.85 -12.34 -3.26
C ALA A 250 -18.85 -13.48 -3.56
N PRO A 251 -18.52 -14.72 -3.15
CA PRO A 251 -19.44 -15.85 -3.26
C PRO A 251 -20.79 -15.57 -2.58
N LYS A 252 -21.87 -16.20 -3.05
CA LYS A 252 -23.22 -16.04 -2.48
C LYS A 252 -23.85 -17.40 -2.18
N GLY A 253 -24.81 -17.42 -1.24
CA GLY A 253 -25.54 -18.62 -0.85
C GLY A 253 -24.61 -19.74 -0.39
N GLU A 254 -24.87 -20.97 -0.83
CA GLU A 254 -24.06 -22.16 -0.45
C GLU A 254 -22.56 -22.03 -0.81
N LEU A 255 -22.24 -21.27 -1.87
CA LEU A 255 -20.82 -21.02 -2.20
C LEU A 255 -20.14 -20.14 -1.17
N TRP A 256 -20.88 -19.23 -0.54
CA TRP A 256 -20.35 -18.42 0.57
C TRP A 256 -20.00 -19.32 1.76
N ASP A 257 -20.89 -20.22 2.14
CA ASP A 257 -20.64 -21.10 3.28
C ASP A 257 -19.43 -22.02 3.07
N LYS A 258 -19.29 -22.57 1.85
CA LYS A 258 -18.12 -23.35 1.45
C LYS A 258 -16.83 -22.51 1.46
N ALA A 259 -16.90 -21.26 0.98
CA ALA A 259 -15.77 -20.34 0.98
C ALA A 259 -15.34 -19.99 2.40
N VAL A 260 -16.28 -19.67 3.29
CA VAL A 260 -16.00 -19.38 4.70
C VAL A 260 -15.31 -20.55 5.39
N GLN A 261 -15.78 -21.78 5.14
CA GLN A 261 -15.14 -22.98 5.68
C GLN A 261 -13.69 -23.11 5.20
N ALA A 262 -13.45 -22.91 3.91
CA ALA A 262 -12.12 -22.95 3.32
C ALA A 262 -11.21 -21.82 3.84
N TRP A 263 -11.73 -20.59 3.94
CA TRP A 263 -10.97 -19.42 4.40
C TRP A 263 -10.51 -19.55 5.86
N ARG A 264 -11.31 -20.14 6.74
CA ARG A 264 -10.95 -20.41 8.14
C ARG A 264 -9.78 -21.37 8.29
N ALA A 265 -9.48 -22.19 7.27
CA ALA A 265 -8.33 -23.08 7.23
C ALA A 265 -7.03 -22.38 6.76
N LEU A 266 -7.13 -21.15 6.24
CA LEU A 266 -5.99 -20.35 5.71
C LEU A 266 -5.22 -19.67 6.87
N LYS A 267 -4.54 -20.49 7.64
CA LYS A 267 -3.60 -20.10 8.71
C LYS A 267 -2.48 -21.12 8.80
N SER A 268 -1.34 -20.69 9.31
CA SER A 268 -0.23 -21.60 9.58
C SER A 268 -0.60 -22.64 10.63
N ASP A 269 -0.11 -23.87 10.43
CA ASP A 269 -0.27 -24.93 11.43
C ASP A 269 0.52 -24.60 12.70
N ALA A 270 0.13 -25.16 13.85
CA ALA A 270 0.76 -24.81 15.12
C ALA A 270 2.24 -25.21 15.19
N ASP A 271 2.64 -26.26 14.46
CA ASP A 271 3.98 -26.79 14.35
C ASP A 271 4.71 -26.34 13.04
N ALA A 272 4.13 -25.38 12.31
CA ALA A 272 4.76 -24.83 11.11
C ALA A 272 6.10 -24.16 11.44
N ARG A 273 7.10 -24.39 10.58
CA ARG A 273 8.45 -23.85 10.72
C ARG A 273 8.66 -22.68 9.76
N PHE A 274 9.32 -21.65 10.27
CA PHE A 274 9.73 -20.48 9.51
C PHE A 274 11.25 -20.42 9.41
N ASP A 275 11.76 -20.04 8.23
CA ASP A 275 13.20 -19.88 8.00
C ASP A 275 13.77 -18.70 8.78
N LYS A 276 12.94 -17.67 9.01
CA LYS A 276 13.29 -16.47 9.78
C LYS A 276 12.10 -16.00 10.61
N GLU A 277 12.36 -15.62 11.85
CA GLU A 277 11.35 -15.02 12.72
C GLU A 277 11.87 -13.74 13.38
N VAL A 278 11.00 -12.71 13.43
CA VAL A 278 11.25 -11.44 14.12
C VAL A 278 10.09 -11.12 15.04
N VAL A 279 10.39 -10.65 16.24
CA VAL A 279 9.38 -10.29 17.24
C VAL A 279 9.55 -8.84 17.65
N LEU A 280 8.43 -8.11 17.68
CA LEU A 280 8.30 -6.76 18.24
C LEU A 280 7.23 -6.75 19.34
N ASN A 281 7.35 -5.79 20.25
CA ASN A 281 6.30 -5.49 21.23
C ASN A 281 5.61 -4.18 20.80
N ALA A 282 4.30 -4.22 20.65
CA ALA A 282 3.51 -3.05 20.22
C ALA A 282 3.60 -1.89 21.24
N ALA A 283 3.78 -2.22 22.54
CA ALA A 283 3.89 -1.20 23.58
C ALA A 283 5.14 -0.30 23.43
N ASP A 284 6.18 -0.76 22.72
CA ASP A 284 7.41 0.00 22.49
C ASP A 284 7.33 0.92 21.26
N ILE A 285 6.24 0.79 20.47
CA ILE A 285 6.07 1.56 19.23
C ILE A 285 5.47 2.93 19.57
N LYS A 286 6.15 3.97 19.11
CA LYS A 286 5.69 5.36 19.15
C LYS A 286 5.29 5.82 17.74
N PRO A 287 4.57 6.96 17.58
CA PRO A 287 4.32 7.52 16.24
C PRO A 287 5.62 7.71 15.48
N GLN A 288 5.65 7.20 14.24
CA GLN A 288 6.87 7.10 13.42
C GLN A 288 6.93 8.20 12.35
N VAL A 289 8.13 8.68 12.08
CA VAL A 289 8.44 9.64 11.01
C VAL A 289 9.68 9.17 10.26
N SER A 290 9.64 9.01 8.94
CA SER A 290 10.87 8.79 8.19
C SER A 290 11.67 10.08 8.08
N TRP A 291 12.94 10.06 8.44
CA TRP A 291 13.84 11.24 8.43
C TRP A 291 14.77 11.29 7.21
N GLY A 292 14.92 10.18 6.49
CA GLY A 292 15.82 10.06 5.36
C GLY A 292 15.10 9.71 4.05
N THR A 293 15.82 9.09 3.13
CA THR A 293 15.40 8.76 1.76
C THR A 293 15.04 7.29 1.57
N SER A 294 14.79 6.57 2.65
CA SER A 294 14.38 5.16 2.68
C SER A 294 13.38 4.93 3.82
N PRO A 295 12.39 4.02 3.67
CA PRO A 295 11.46 3.67 4.74
C PRO A 295 12.11 3.06 6.00
N GLU A 296 13.35 2.54 5.90
CA GLU A 296 14.10 2.08 7.08
C GLU A 296 14.72 3.23 7.89
N MET A 297 14.90 4.40 7.27
CA MET A 297 15.41 5.61 7.93
C MET A 297 14.27 6.29 8.68
N VAL A 298 13.80 5.65 9.74
CA VAL A 298 12.64 6.06 10.55
C VAL A 298 13.03 6.28 11.98
N ALA A 299 12.35 7.20 12.65
CA ALA A 299 12.51 7.51 14.07
C ALA A 299 11.17 7.82 14.71
N ALA A 300 11.08 7.65 16.03
CA ALA A 300 9.92 8.12 16.79
C ALA A 300 9.82 9.65 16.73
N VAL A 301 8.61 10.17 16.76
CA VAL A 301 8.34 11.63 16.66
C VAL A 301 9.03 12.47 17.76
N ASP A 302 9.27 11.86 18.93
CA ASP A 302 9.97 12.47 20.07
C ASP A 302 11.49 12.27 20.07
N ALA A 303 12.04 11.67 19.01
CA ALA A 303 13.47 11.44 18.83
C ALA A 303 14.15 12.60 18.07
N VAL A 304 15.42 12.42 17.80
CA VAL A 304 16.22 13.34 16.97
C VAL A 304 16.72 12.63 15.71
N VAL A 305 17.03 13.40 14.69
CA VAL A 305 17.67 12.93 13.45
C VAL A 305 19.01 12.27 13.82
N PRO A 306 19.25 11.01 13.43
CA PRO A 306 20.45 10.27 13.78
C PRO A 306 21.74 10.96 13.31
N ASP A 307 22.80 10.78 14.12
CA ASP A 307 24.14 11.24 13.76
C ASP A 307 24.85 10.11 12.99
N PRO A 308 25.21 10.31 11.71
CA PRO A 308 25.94 9.33 10.90
C PRO A 308 27.27 8.88 11.54
N GLU A 309 27.92 9.76 12.31
CA GLU A 309 29.21 9.43 12.93
C GLU A 309 29.10 8.41 14.07
N LYS A 310 27.90 8.18 14.57
CA LYS A 310 27.59 7.12 15.54
C LYS A 310 27.25 5.78 14.91
N GLU A 311 27.04 5.73 13.58
CA GLU A 311 26.78 4.48 12.86
C GLU A 311 28.09 3.71 12.65
N THR A 312 28.13 2.47 13.07
CA THR A 312 29.31 1.60 12.98
C THR A 312 29.52 0.99 11.61
N ASP A 313 28.43 0.72 10.89
CA ASP A 313 28.46 0.21 9.52
C ASP A 313 28.82 1.35 8.55
N SER A 314 29.92 1.20 7.83
CA SER A 314 30.45 2.22 6.91
C SER A 314 29.52 2.49 5.72
N VAL A 315 28.78 1.49 5.24
CA VAL A 315 27.84 1.62 4.14
C VAL A 315 26.62 2.40 4.59
N LYS A 316 26.05 2.03 5.74
CA LYS A 316 24.92 2.76 6.35
C LYS A 316 25.33 4.20 6.69
N ARG A 317 26.51 4.40 7.28
CA ARG A 317 27.03 5.74 7.59
C ARG A 317 27.06 6.64 6.34
N THR A 318 27.57 6.11 5.23
CA THR A 318 27.61 6.83 3.96
C THR A 318 26.21 7.15 3.46
N GLY A 319 25.30 6.17 3.49
CA GLY A 319 23.89 6.36 3.14
C GLY A 319 23.19 7.42 4.00
N TYR A 320 23.46 7.45 5.31
CA TYR A 320 22.91 8.46 6.24
C TYR A 320 23.40 9.87 5.88
N ARG A 321 24.69 10.03 5.60
CA ARG A 321 25.25 11.33 5.16
C ARG A 321 24.59 11.82 3.88
N GLN A 322 24.40 10.94 2.87
CA GLN A 322 23.73 11.28 1.62
C GLN A 322 22.27 11.65 1.86
N ALA A 323 21.53 10.85 2.63
CA ALA A 323 20.13 11.10 2.97
C ALA A 323 19.96 12.45 3.69
N LEU A 324 20.80 12.77 4.68
CA LEU A 324 20.75 14.05 5.39
C LEU A 324 21.02 15.23 4.46
N LYS A 325 21.99 15.08 3.54
CA LYS A 325 22.29 16.10 2.53
C LYS A 325 21.09 16.36 1.62
N TYR A 326 20.46 15.29 1.11
CA TYR A 326 19.27 15.40 0.25
C TYR A 326 18.08 16.00 1.02
N MET A 327 17.80 15.47 2.20
CA MET A 327 16.72 15.95 3.05
C MET A 327 16.97 17.33 3.66
N GLY A 328 18.21 17.88 3.55
CA GLY A 328 18.56 19.18 4.13
C GLY A 328 18.39 19.20 5.66
N LEU A 329 18.70 18.09 6.33
CA LEU A 329 18.62 17.94 7.76
C LEU A 329 20.02 17.87 8.39
N LYS A 330 20.11 18.31 9.65
CA LYS A 330 21.35 18.20 10.46
C LYS A 330 21.20 17.07 11.47
N PRO A 331 22.28 16.34 11.78
CA PRO A 331 22.31 15.42 12.91
C PRO A 331 21.86 16.11 14.21
N GLY A 332 21.08 15.39 15.03
CA GLY A 332 20.60 15.92 16.30
C GLY A 332 19.40 16.88 16.21
N THR A 333 18.92 17.23 15.01
CA THR A 333 17.70 18.01 14.87
C THR A 333 16.52 17.22 15.47
N PRO A 334 15.75 17.76 16.42
CA PRO A 334 14.54 17.12 16.89
C PRO A 334 13.55 16.89 15.72
N ILE A 335 12.96 15.70 15.64
CA ILE A 335 11.97 15.39 14.58
C ILE A 335 10.83 16.42 14.60
N ARG A 336 10.42 16.86 15.79
CA ARG A 336 9.37 17.87 16.00
C ARG A 336 9.70 19.25 15.42
N ASP A 337 10.97 19.57 15.25
CA ASP A 337 11.39 20.88 14.72
C ASP A 337 11.46 20.93 13.19
N ILE A 338 11.15 19.81 12.52
CA ILE A 338 11.15 19.73 11.07
C ILE A 338 9.89 20.42 10.53
N ALA A 339 10.04 21.61 9.98
CA ALA A 339 8.97 22.36 9.33
C ALA A 339 8.61 21.73 7.97
N LEU A 340 7.36 21.90 7.56
CA LEU A 340 6.76 21.31 6.37
C LEU A 340 6.24 22.39 5.42
N ASP A 341 6.21 22.06 4.12
CA ASP A 341 5.62 22.91 3.06
C ASP A 341 4.28 22.33 2.57
N LYS A 342 4.18 20.99 2.50
CA LYS A 342 3.00 20.29 1.99
C LYS A 342 2.63 19.09 2.86
N VAL A 343 1.37 18.69 2.77
CA VAL A 343 0.87 17.46 3.41
C VAL A 343 0.03 16.68 2.41
N PHE A 344 0.28 15.38 2.32
CA PHE A 344 -0.43 14.45 1.45
C PHE A 344 -1.02 13.30 2.25
N ILE A 345 -2.36 13.18 2.22
CA ILE A 345 -3.11 12.05 2.77
C ILE A 345 -3.75 11.31 1.60
N GLY A 346 -3.26 10.09 1.31
CA GLY A 346 -3.66 9.34 0.12
C GLY A 346 -2.81 8.07 -0.05
N SER A 347 -2.69 7.60 -1.30
CA SER A 347 -1.94 6.40 -1.69
C SER A 347 -2.68 5.08 -1.40
N CYS A 348 -2.31 4.01 -2.10
CA CYS A 348 -2.81 2.65 -1.80
C CYS A 348 -2.54 2.21 -0.35
N THR A 349 -1.59 2.85 0.33
CA THR A 349 -1.26 2.56 1.72
C THR A 349 -2.32 3.08 2.69
N ASN A 350 -2.74 4.35 2.52
CA ASN A 350 -3.61 5.05 3.50
C ASN A 350 -4.58 6.03 2.83
N SER A 351 -5.56 5.50 2.11
CA SER A 351 -6.61 6.28 1.45
C SER A 351 -8.00 5.67 1.59
N ARG A 352 -8.16 4.69 2.48
CA ARG A 352 -9.42 4.01 2.75
C ARG A 352 -10.22 4.80 3.78
N ILE A 353 -11.49 4.47 3.93
CA ILE A 353 -12.41 5.23 4.78
C ILE A 353 -11.92 5.38 6.23
N GLU A 354 -11.31 4.36 6.80
CA GLU A 354 -10.76 4.38 8.16
C GLU A 354 -9.60 5.37 8.29
N ASP A 355 -8.72 5.41 7.27
CA ASP A 355 -7.60 6.35 7.22
C ASP A 355 -8.10 7.80 7.20
N LEU A 356 -9.14 8.06 6.41
CA LEU A 356 -9.77 9.39 6.30
C LEU A 356 -10.47 9.78 7.61
N ARG A 357 -11.18 8.86 8.26
CA ARG A 357 -11.79 9.10 9.57
C ARG A 357 -10.75 9.45 10.63
N ALA A 358 -9.62 8.72 10.67
CA ALA A 358 -8.54 8.97 11.61
C ALA A 358 -7.92 10.36 11.41
N ALA A 359 -7.67 10.76 10.18
CA ALA A 359 -7.15 12.08 9.84
C ALA A 359 -8.17 13.19 10.12
N ALA A 360 -9.45 12.99 9.76
CA ALA A 360 -10.53 13.95 10.00
C ALA A 360 -10.77 14.20 11.50
N ALA A 361 -10.65 13.17 12.35
CA ALA A 361 -10.77 13.34 13.80
C ALA A 361 -9.72 14.32 14.36
N VAL A 362 -8.52 14.34 13.78
CA VAL A 362 -7.46 15.30 14.14
C VAL A 362 -7.74 16.69 13.55
N ALA A 363 -8.23 16.77 12.31
CA ALA A 363 -8.46 18.03 11.61
C ALA A 363 -9.68 18.81 12.13
N LYS A 364 -10.68 18.10 12.69
CA LYS A 364 -11.98 18.67 13.10
C LYS A 364 -11.81 19.85 14.06
N GLY A 365 -12.40 20.99 13.69
CA GLY A 365 -12.40 22.22 14.49
C GLY A 365 -11.04 22.93 14.54
N ARG A 366 -10.06 22.50 13.74
CA ARG A 366 -8.71 23.11 13.67
C ARG A 366 -8.46 23.69 12.28
N LYS A 367 -7.34 24.37 12.10
CA LYS A 367 -6.92 24.97 10.83
C LYS A 367 -5.51 24.53 10.46
N VAL A 368 -5.29 24.34 9.17
CA VAL A 368 -3.95 24.11 8.58
C VAL A 368 -3.07 25.33 8.86
N ALA A 369 -1.84 25.09 9.26
CA ALA A 369 -0.88 26.13 9.61
C ALA A 369 -0.50 27.00 8.39
N ASN A 370 -0.21 28.28 8.62
CA ASN A 370 0.03 29.27 7.56
C ASN A 370 1.26 28.98 6.69
N ASN A 371 2.23 28.20 7.18
CA ASN A 371 3.42 27.79 6.41
C ASN A 371 3.15 26.61 5.47
N ILE A 372 2.05 25.88 5.65
CA ILE A 372 1.65 24.80 4.76
C ILE A 372 1.03 25.39 3.50
N ARG A 373 1.71 25.24 2.36
CA ARG A 373 1.26 25.76 1.07
C ARG A 373 0.15 24.93 0.45
N LEU A 374 0.14 23.61 0.75
CA LEU A 374 -0.85 22.68 0.24
C LEU A 374 -0.99 21.51 1.22
N ALA A 375 -2.20 21.32 1.72
CA ALA A 375 -2.61 20.10 2.40
C ALA A 375 -3.71 19.44 1.57
N MET A 376 -3.51 18.19 1.12
CA MET A 376 -4.47 17.52 0.25
C MET A 376 -4.88 16.16 0.79
N VAL A 377 -6.13 15.79 0.52
CA VAL A 377 -6.72 14.49 0.85
C VAL A 377 -7.24 13.86 -0.43
N VAL A 378 -6.72 12.68 -0.76
CA VAL A 378 -7.06 11.93 -1.98
C VAL A 378 -7.68 10.59 -1.57
N PRO A 379 -9.00 10.40 -1.72
CA PRO A 379 -9.66 9.12 -1.46
C PRO A 379 -9.14 8.00 -2.36
N GLY A 380 -9.16 6.75 -1.88
CA GLY A 380 -8.62 5.62 -2.61
C GLY A 380 -9.48 5.13 -3.76
N SER A 381 -10.79 5.41 -3.71
CA SER A 381 -11.75 5.07 -4.76
C SER A 381 -12.92 6.04 -4.77
N GLY A 382 -13.72 6.01 -5.83
CA GLY A 382 -14.96 6.78 -5.90
C GLY A 382 -15.97 6.35 -4.85
N LEU A 383 -15.99 5.07 -4.46
CA LEU A 383 -16.85 4.58 -3.39
C LEU A 383 -16.38 5.06 -2.02
N VAL A 384 -15.08 5.06 -1.74
CA VAL A 384 -14.52 5.67 -0.52
C VAL A 384 -14.83 7.15 -0.48
N LYS A 385 -14.67 7.87 -1.60
CA LYS A 385 -15.01 9.30 -1.71
C LYS A 385 -16.49 9.55 -1.36
N SER A 386 -17.39 8.81 -2.00
CA SER A 386 -18.83 8.92 -1.76
C SER A 386 -19.19 8.63 -0.30
N GLN A 387 -18.61 7.61 0.31
CA GLN A 387 -18.83 7.30 1.72
C GLN A 387 -18.30 8.42 2.62
N ALA A 388 -17.11 8.92 2.37
CA ALA A 388 -16.52 10.02 3.14
C ALA A 388 -17.37 11.29 3.09
N GLU A 389 -17.92 11.62 1.90
CA GLU A 389 -18.83 12.76 1.71
C GLU A 389 -20.18 12.55 2.43
N GLN A 390 -20.74 11.34 2.41
CA GLN A 390 -21.94 11.00 3.19
C GLN A 390 -21.72 11.15 4.70
N GLU A 391 -20.53 10.82 5.19
CA GLU A 391 -20.13 11.00 6.59
C GLU A 391 -19.71 12.45 6.92
N GLY A 392 -19.61 13.34 5.93
CA GLY A 392 -19.23 14.74 6.08
C GLY A 392 -17.74 14.96 6.36
N LEU A 393 -16.88 13.96 6.04
CA LEU A 393 -15.44 14.08 6.25
C LEU A 393 -14.80 15.10 5.31
N ASP A 394 -15.31 15.22 4.09
CA ASP A 394 -14.93 16.24 3.11
C ASP A 394 -15.07 17.65 3.68
N ARG A 395 -16.21 17.93 4.32
CA ARG A 395 -16.48 19.24 4.96
C ARG A 395 -15.49 19.52 6.09
N ILE A 396 -15.20 18.53 6.94
CA ILE A 396 -14.21 18.67 8.01
C ILE A 396 -12.84 19.03 7.43
N PHE A 397 -12.40 18.37 6.38
CA PHE A 397 -11.12 18.64 5.73
C PHE A 397 -11.11 20.04 5.08
N MET A 398 -12.13 20.39 4.29
CA MET A 398 -12.22 21.69 3.63
C MET A 398 -12.30 22.83 4.64
N GLU A 399 -13.09 22.67 5.71
CA GLU A 399 -13.17 23.66 6.81
C GLU A 399 -11.80 23.81 7.50
N ALA A 400 -11.03 22.76 7.63
CA ALA A 400 -9.67 22.83 8.18
C ALA A 400 -8.66 23.47 7.22
N GLY A 401 -8.95 23.57 5.92
CA GLY A 401 -8.08 24.15 4.89
C GLY A 401 -7.34 23.13 4.07
N PHE A 402 -7.77 21.85 4.07
CA PHE A 402 -7.28 20.83 3.13
C PHE A 402 -8.04 20.92 1.81
N GLU A 403 -7.38 20.57 0.72
CA GLU A 403 -8.01 20.35 -0.56
C GLU A 403 -8.55 18.91 -0.65
N TRP A 404 -9.85 18.79 -0.94
CA TRP A 404 -10.53 17.53 -1.18
C TRP A 404 -10.44 17.16 -2.66
N ARG A 405 -9.91 15.99 -2.99
CA ARG A 405 -9.51 15.61 -4.33
C ARG A 405 -10.31 14.43 -4.89
N GLU A 406 -10.20 14.19 -6.20
CA GLU A 406 -10.72 12.99 -6.87
C GLU A 406 -9.80 11.78 -6.64
N PRO A 407 -10.35 10.53 -6.69
CA PRO A 407 -9.59 9.32 -6.41
C PRO A 407 -8.45 9.05 -7.40
N GLY A 408 -7.30 8.58 -6.89
CA GLY A 408 -6.15 8.19 -7.69
C GLY A 408 -4.88 8.06 -6.87
N CYS A 409 -3.79 7.63 -7.49
CA CYS A 409 -2.48 7.52 -6.84
C CYS A 409 -1.85 8.88 -6.50
N SER A 410 -2.17 9.93 -7.29
CA SER A 410 -1.78 11.31 -6.99
C SER A 410 -0.28 11.47 -6.71
N MET A 411 0.05 12.19 -5.65
CA MET A 411 1.43 12.46 -5.22
C MET A 411 2.21 11.19 -4.80
N CYS A 412 1.58 10.03 -4.67
CA CYS A 412 2.31 8.81 -4.31
C CYS A 412 3.46 8.47 -5.28
N LEU A 413 3.25 8.71 -6.58
CA LEU A 413 4.24 8.50 -7.64
C LEU A 413 4.52 9.76 -8.47
N ALA A 414 3.69 10.80 -8.31
CA ALA A 414 3.80 12.07 -9.04
C ALA A 414 3.79 11.90 -10.58
N MET A 415 2.97 10.97 -11.09
CA MET A 415 2.76 10.78 -12.53
C MET A 415 1.68 11.70 -13.10
N ASN A 416 1.03 12.48 -12.27
CA ASN A 416 0.08 13.52 -12.64
C ASN A 416 0.59 14.91 -12.20
N ALA A 417 -0.28 15.91 -12.17
CA ALA A 417 0.07 17.27 -11.75
C ALA A 417 0.40 17.42 -10.26
N ASP A 418 0.02 16.44 -9.43
CA ASP A 418 0.25 16.46 -7.99
C ASP A 418 1.69 16.06 -7.68
N ARG A 419 2.56 17.04 -7.39
CA ARG A 419 3.98 16.81 -7.12
C ARG A 419 4.58 17.86 -6.20
N LEU A 420 5.74 17.53 -5.66
CA LEU A 420 6.60 18.46 -4.94
C LEU A 420 7.51 19.21 -5.91
N GLU A 421 7.73 20.48 -5.61
CA GLU A 421 8.80 21.24 -6.24
C GLU A 421 10.14 20.98 -5.54
N PRO A 422 11.29 21.25 -6.19
CA PRO A 422 12.60 21.05 -5.61
C PRO A 422 12.76 21.77 -4.25
N GLY A 423 13.18 21.02 -3.24
CA GLY A 423 13.37 21.51 -1.88
C GLY A 423 12.13 21.52 -1.00
N GLU A 424 10.93 21.40 -1.55
CA GLU A 424 9.71 21.29 -0.73
C GLU A 424 9.69 20.02 0.10
N ARG A 425 9.16 20.13 1.31
CA ARG A 425 9.09 19.09 2.31
C ARG A 425 7.64 18.68 2.57
N CYS A 426 7.36 17.39 2.49
CA CYS A 426 6.02 16.85 2.64
C CYS A 426 5.92 15.80 3.76
N ALA A 427 4.93 15.93 4.64
CA ALA A 427 4.44 14.82 5.44
C ALA A 427 3.45 14.01 4.60
N SER A 428 3.73 12.73 4.37
CA SER A 428 3.04 11.90 3.39
C SER A 428 2.62 10.55 3.95
N THR A 429 1.41 10.13 3.63
CA THR A 429 0.93 8.78 3.96
C THR A 429 1.25 7.74 2.88
N SER A 430 2.04 8.11 1.87
CA SER A 430 2.53 7.17 0.86
C SER A 430 3.43 6.07 1.46
N ASN A 431 3.88 5.15 0.62
CA ASN A 431 4.66 3.98 1.03
C ASN A 431 6.16 4.14 0.83
N ARG A 432 6.59 5.01 -0.08
CA ARG A 432 8.00 5.22 -0.47
C ARG A 432 8.39 6.69 -0.40
N ASN A 433 9.65 6.93 -0.07
CA ASN A 433 10.23 8.26 0.08
C ASN A 433 11.65 8.40 -0.50
N PHE A 434 12.02 7.56 -1.48
CA PHE A 434 13.32 7.71 -2.15
C PHE A 434 13.40 9.05 -2.89
N GLU A 435 14.61 9.47 -3.20
CA GLU A 435 14.89 10.73 -3.89
C GLU A 435 14.05 10.91 -5.14
N GLY A 436 13.33 12.00 -5.25
CA GLY A 436 12.48 12.33 -6.41
C GLY A 436 11.13 11.60 -6.47
N ARG A 437 10.78 10.73 -5.53
CA ARG A 437 9.53 9.92 -5.59
C ARG A 437 8.27 10.75 -5.77
N GLN A 438 8.14 11.86 -5.06
CA GLN A 438 6.98 12.76 -5.13
C GLN A 438 7.26 14.04 -5.96
N GLY A 439 8.30 14.02 -6.79
CA GLY A 439 8.78 15.14 -7.60
C GLY A 439 10.28 15.34 -7.45
N ALA A 440 10.93 15.77 -8.52
CA ALA A 440 12.39 15.96 -8.56
C ALA A 440 12.86 16.93 -7.46
N GLY A 441 13.78 16.50 -6.59
CA GLY A 441 14.27 17.30 -5.46
C GLY A 441 13.30 17.46 -4.29
N GLY A 442 12.11 16.85 -4.34
CA GLY A 442 11.13 16.85 -3.26
C GLY A 442 11.58 15.99 -2.08
N ARG A 443 11.25 16.42 -0.86
CA ARG A 443 11.67 15.80 0.41
C ARG A 443 10.46 15.19 1.12
N THR A 444 10.33 13.87 1.08
CA THR A 444 9.18 13.16 1.60
C THR A 444 9.48 12.50 2.95
N HIS A 445 8.60 12.73 3.93
CA HIS A 445 8.59 12.05 5.21
C HIS A 445 7.34 11.17 5.32
N LEU A 446 7.53 9.86 5.51
CA LEU A 446 6.42 8.92 5.69
C LEU A 446 5.89 9.00 7.12
N VAL A 447 4.57 9.12 7.23
CA VAL A 447 3.83 9.19 8.50
C VAL A 447 2.47 8.50 8.37
N SER A 448 1.80 8.28 9.51
CA SER A 448 0.41 7.80 9.53
C SER A 448 -0.58 8.92 9.16
N PRO A 449 -1.83 8.59 8.75
CA PRO A 449 -2.85 9.58 8.40
C PRO A 449 -3.12 10.61 9.52
N ALA A 450 -3.24 10.13 10.75
CA ALA A 450 -3.43 11.00 11.90
C ALA A 450 -2.23 11.92 12.16
N MET A 451 -1.00 11.40 12.01
CA MET A 451 0.22 12.19 12.08
C MET A 451 0.35 13.21 10.95
N ALA A 452 -0.09 12.87 9.72
CA ALA A 452 -0.11 13.81 8.61
C ALA A 452 -1.08 14.97 8.86
N ALA A 453 -2.27 14.67 9.36
CA ALA A 453 -3.24 15.71 9.75
C ALA A 453 -2.71 16.57 10.90
N ALA A 454 -2.11 15.97 11.92
CA ALA A 454 -1.49 16.70 13.03
C ALA A 454 -0.38 17.64 12.56
N ALA A 455 0.47 17.15 11.65
CA ALA A 455 1.56 17.92 11.04
C ALA A 455 1.05 19.07 10.17
N ALA A 456 -0.07 18.88 9.46
CA ALA A 456 -0.72 19.97 8.71
C ALA A 456 -1.22 21.11 9.63
N ILE A 457 -1.81 20.76 10.77
CA ILE A 457 -2.32 21.71 11.75
C ILE A 457 -1.18 22.48 12.44
N ALA A 458 -0.09 21.79 12.78
CA ALA A 458 1.04 22.40 13.49
C ALA A 458 2.05 23.11 12.56
N GLY A 459 2.12 22.74 11.27
CA GLY A 459 3.12 23.21 10.33
C GLY A 459 4.49 22.51 10.45
N HIS A 460 4.60 21.58 11.38
CA HIS A 460 5.79 20.75 11.68
C HIS A 460 5.33 19.42 12.29
N PHE A 461 6.25 18.48 12.51
CA PHE A 461 5.87 17.23 13.17
C PHE A 461 5.53 17.42 14.64
N VAL A 462 4.44 16.81 15.07
CA VAL A 462 3.99 16.78 16.46
C VAL A 462 3.53 15.38 16.82
N ASP A 463 3.54 15.06 18.10
CA ASP A 463 2.96 13.80 18.57
C ASP A 463 1.43 13.91 18.52
N VAL A 464 0.81 13.14 17.65
CA VAL A 464 -0.66 13.17 17.48
C VAL A 464 -1.41 12.86 18.77
N ARG A 465 -0.80 12.11 19.69
CA ARG A 465 -1.42 11.77 21.00
C ARG A 465 -1.69 13.01 21.85
N GLU A 466 -0.89 14.07 21.71
CA GLU A 466 -1.11 15.36 22.39
C GLU A 466 -2.34 16.10 21.88
N LEU A 467 -2.74 15.87 20.62
CA LEU A 467 -3.92 16.48 20.02
C LEU A 467 -5.21 15.67 20.27
N LEU A 468 -5.08 14.35 20.45
CA LEU A 468 -6.23 13.46 20.71
C LEU A 468 -6.70 13.49 22.18
N THR A 469 -5.83 13.83 23.12
CA THR A 469 -6.17 13.92 24.57
C THR A 469 -6.99 15.16 24.94
N ASN A 470 -7.15 16.11 24.01
CA ASN A 470 -7.87 17.38 24.24
C ASN A 470 -9.26 17.41 23.54
N CYS A 471 -9.81 16.24 23.19
CA CYS A 471 -11.14 16.10 22.57
C CYS A 471 -12.15 15.45 23.51
#